data_c4f168337b200ee5cc9e211218c89116
#
_entry.id   c4f168337b200ee5cc9e211218c89116
#
_cell.length_a   1.000
_cell.length_b   1.000
_cell.length_c   1.000
_cell.angle_alpha   90.00
_cell.angle_beta   90.00
_cell.angle_gamma   90.00
#
_symmetry.space_group_name_H-M   'P 1'
#
loop_
_entity.id
_entity.type
_entity.pdbx_description
1 polymer ?
#
loop_
_entity_poly.entity_id
_entity_poly.type
_entity_poly.pdbx_seq_one_letter_code
_entity_poly.pdbx_strand_id
1 'polypeptide(L)'
;MEHIKRPWLKAYDPDVPPTLDYDKIPLFRFLDRAAHKWPKRKAIVFKNWSITYAKLKTQSEIFAANLKAAGIRKGDRVALMLPNLPQTIIAFWGVLRVGAIGVMTNPLYMETEIVHQFNDAGVRCCITLDLLWPKLNKLRDSIPVEKFFITTIGEGLKFPLSTLYKLQAKKNGTSPKVPYDGKQIFPFKDLTKGREKYTDEKVDHQDTALLQYTGGTTGVAKGCVLTHFNISANMQQCHAMMHTLGKKKETFLGILPYFHIYGLTTCLAWPTSLGATLAPFPRYVPLDVLKGINKLKPTVFPGAPSLYISLLQQKDIDKYDLKSINVCASGSAPMPVEYMEQFKKRSGTSITEGYGLTEASPVTHFNPLEGVSKAGSIGLPFPDTDAKIVDMEVGGDPLPPGKRGELVVRGPQIMKGYYNRPDATADVLRNGWLYTGDIATMDDEGYFYIVDRKKDLIISGGYNIYPREIDEVLHSHPMIKEAVSVGIPHEARGEIVKAYVITQPGEELSRSDVIAYCREKLANYKVPRKVEFRKDLPKTMVGKVLRRALRDEEIAKAEAKKAQKALKKAKKEASNDGE
;
A
#
# COMPACT_ATOMS: atom_id res chain seq x y z
N MET A 1 12.10 -12.34 -28.68
CA MET A 1 12.12 -11.69 -27.35
C MET A 1 13.45 -10.97 -27.23
N GLU A 2 13.41 -9.71 -26.86
CA GLU A 2 14.60 -8.89 -26.64
C GLU A 2 15.43 -9.52 -25.51
N HIS A 3 16.69 -9.89 -25.79
CA HIS A 3 17.61 -10.44 -24.79
C HIS A 3 18.12 -9.32 -23.90
N ILE A 4 17.50 -9.16 -22.73
CA ILE A 4 17.96 -8.20 -21.73
C ILE A 4 19.10 -8.82 -20.93
N LYS A 5 20.20 -8.07 -20.82
CA LYS A 5 21.26 -8.41 -19.87
C LYS A 5 20.70 -8.30 -18.45
N ARG A 6 20.85 -9.34 -17.64
CA ARG A 6 20.43 -9.41 -16.24
C ARG A 6 21.66 -9.42 -15.32
N PRO A 7 22.38 -8.27 -15.16
CA PRO A 7 23.60 -8.23 -14.36
C PRO A 7 23.36 -8.61 -12.89
N TRP A 8 22.17 -8.32 -12.36
CA TRP A 8 21.75 -8.59 -10.99
C TRP A 8 21.73 -10.07 -10.59
N LEU A 9 21.66 -11.01 -11.55
CA LEU A 9 21.66 -12.44 -11.21
C LEU A 9 22.92 -12.89 -10.48
N LYS A 10 24.05 -12.19 -10.67
CA LYS A 10 25.30 -12.47 -9.96
C LYS A 10 25.28 -12.03 -8.49
N ALA A 11 24.36 -11.09 -8.16
CA ALA A 11 24.21 -10.55 -6.82
C ALA A 11 23.06 -11.19 -6.03
N TYR A 12 22.38 -12.18 -6.60
CA TYR A 12 21.38 -12.96 -5.87
C TYR A 12 22.02 -13.77 -4.75
N ASP A 13 21.28 -13.98 -3.66
CA ASP A 13 21.63 -14.98 -2.66
C ASP A 13 21.73 -16.36 -3.33
N PRO A 14 22.65 -17.24 -2.89
CA PRO A 14 22.93 -18.52 -3.58
C PRO A 14 21.71 -19.41 -3.81
N ASP A 15 20.74 -19.37 -2.88
CA ASP A 15 19.51 -20.17 -2.94
C ASP A 15 18.38 -19.52 -3.74
N VAL A 16 18.59 -18.31 -4.31
CA VAL A 16 17.60 -17.61 -5.12
C VAL A 16 17.74 -18.01 -6.58
N PRO A 17 16.77 -18.75 -7.15
CA PRO A 17 16.84 -19.15 -8.56
C PRO A 17 16.51 -17.96 -9.49
N PRO A 18 17.12 -17.90 -10.69
CA PRO A 18 16.83 -16.83 -11.66
C PRO A 18 15.44 -16.92 -12.28
N THR A 19 14.81 -18.09 -12.21
CA THR A 19 13.48 -18.38 -12.79
C THR A 19 12.74 -19.40 -11.92
N LEU A 20 11.40 -19.35 -11.93
CA LEU A 20 10.52 -20.19 -11.11
C LEU A 20 9.59 -21.03 -12.00
N ASP A 21 9.31 -22.25 -11.56
CA ASP A 21 8.18 -23.02 -12.03
C ASP A 21 6.93 -22.65 -11.21
N TYR A 22 6.07 -21.84 -11.79
CA TYR A 22 4.93 -21.28 -11.10
C TYR A 22 3.76 -22.24 -11.01
N ASP A 23 3.19 -22.34 -9.81
CA ASP A 23 1.88 -22.93 -9.60
C ASP A 23 0.78 -22.14 -10.32
N LYS A 24 0.25 -22.69 -11.39
CA LYS A 24 -0.84 -22.09 -12.19
C LYS A 24 -2.22 -22.52 -11.67
N ILE A 25 -2.52 -22.11 -10.43
CA ILE A 25 -3.77 -22.43 -9.73
C ILE A 25 -4.45 -21.15 -9.22
N PRO A 26 -5.77 -21.15 -9.03
CA PRO A 26 -6.46 -20.04 -8.38
C PRO A 26 -5.91 -19.76 -6.98
N LEU A 27 -5.88 -18.48 -6.61
CA LEU A 27 -5.22 -18.01 -5.39
C LEU A 27 -5.74 -18.71 -4.11
N PHE A 28 -7.04 -19.00 -4.01
CA PHE A 28 -7.59 -19.66 -2.83
C PHE A 28 -7.12 -21.11 -2.66
N ARG A 29 -6.60 -21.76 -3.71
CA ARG A 29 -6.01 -23.10 -3.61
C ARG A 29 -4.75 -23.14 -2.76
N PHE A 30 -4.06 -22.03 -2.58
CA PHE A 30 -2.94 -21.95 -1.63
C PHE A 30 -3.44 -22.09 -0.18
N LEU A 31 -4.63 -21.56 0.16
CA LEU A 31 -5.28 -21.86 1.44
C LEU A 31 -5.64 -23.34 1.57
N ASP A 32 -6.16 -23.96 0.51
CA ASP A 32 -6.50 -25.39 0.52
C ASP A 32 -5.27 -26.27 0.77
N ARG A 33 -4.16 -25.97 0.07
CA ARG A 33 -2.86 -26.64 0.29
C ARG A 33 -2.34 -26.46 1.72
N ALA A 34 -2.40 -25.23 2.24
CA ALA A 34 -1.98 -24.95 3.61
C ALA A 34 -2.85 -25.67 4.63
N ALA A 35 -4.18 -25.74 4.41
CA ALA A 35 -5.10 -26.46 5.28
C ALA A 35 -4.90 -27.97 5.23
N HIS A 36 -4.51 -28.52 4.07
CA HIS A 36 -4.15 -29.94 3.92
C HIS A 36 -2.82 -30.25 4.64
N LYS A 37 -1.79 -29.45 4.37
CA LYS A 37 -0.43 -29.69 4.91
C LYS A 37 -0.32 -29.41 6.40
N TRP A 38 -1.04 -28.37 6.89
CA TRP A 38 -0.95 -27.91 8.29
C TRP A 38 -2.32 -27.70 8.95
N PRO A 39 -3.23 -28.68 8.98
CA PRO A 39 -4.64 -28.49 9.40
C PRO A 39 -4.78 -27.93 10.81
N LYS A 40 -3.90 -28.32 11.72
CA LYS A 40 -3.94 -27.94 13.15
C LYS A 40 -3.15 -26.65 13.47
N ARG A 41 -2.34 -26.12 12.53
CA ARG A 41 -1.62 -24.86 12.76
C ARG A 41 -2.61 -23.71 12.89
N LYS A 42 -2.28 -22.74 13.76
CA LYS A 42 -3.05 -21.50 13.86
C LYS A 42 -2.81 -20.68 12.59
N ALA A 43 -3.87 -20.42 11.83
CA ALA A 43 -3.83 -19.56 10.65
C ALA A 43 -3.94 -18.08 11.04
N ILE A 44 -4.84 -17.76 12.00
CA ILE A 44 -5.05 -16.39 12.46
C ILE A 44 -4.99 -16.37 13.99
N VAL A 45 -4.34 -15.36 14.54
CA VAL A 45 -4.38 -15.03 15.98
C VAL A 45 -4.74 -13.56 16.13
N PHE A 46 -5.87 -13.28 16.74
CA PHE A 46 -6.38 -11.92 16.94
C PHE A 46 -6.84 -11.72 18.40
N LYS A 47 -6.08 -10.93 19.17
CA LYS A 47 -6.34 -10.69 20.60
C LYS A 47 -6.48 -12.01 21.39
N ASN A 48 -7.70 -12.39 21.82
CA ASN A 48 -8.01 -13.65 22.52
C ASN A 48 -8.65 -14.72 21.63
N TRP A 49 -8.72 -14.48 20.31
CA TRP A 49 -9.32 -15.39 19.35
C TRP A 49 -8.27 -15.97 18.41
N SER A 50 -8.47 -17.21 18.01
CA SER A 50 -7.63 -17.86 16.98
C SER A 50 -8.41 -18.92 16.22
N ILE A 51 -7.98 -19.18 14.98
CA ILE A 51 -8.53 -20.21 14.10
C ILE A 51 -7.39 -20.99 13.44
N THR A 52 -7.61 -22.30 13.25
CA THR A 52 -6.66 -23.18 12.54
C THR A 52 -6.86 -23.09 11.02
N TYR A 53 -5.88 -23.58 10.24
CA TYR A 53 -5.98 -23.62 8.78
C TYR A 53 -7.17 -24.46 8.30
N ALA A 54 -7.40 -25.64 8.90
CA ALA A 54 -8.57 -26.45 8.57
C ALA A 54 -9.89 -25.69 8.77
N LYS A 55 -10.01 -24.98 9.90
CA LYS A 55 -11.21 -24.18 10.19
C LYS A 55 -11.32 -22.94 9.30
N LEU A 56 -10.20 -22.29 8.95
CA LEU A 56 -10.20 -21.13 8.04
C LEU A 56 -10.69 -21.56 6.64
N LYS A 57 -10.20 -22.69 6.13
CA LYS A 57 -10.68 -23.27 4.86
C LYS A 57 -12.19 -23.51 4.95
N THR A 58 -12.67 -24.25 5.95
CA THR A 58 -14.11 -24.52 6.13
C THR A 58 -14.93 -23.23 6.23
N GLN A 59 -14.46 -22.22 6.96
CA GLN A 59 -15.17 -20.93 7.07
C GLN A 59 -15.22 -20.20 5.72
N SER A 60 -14.17 -20.27 4.91
CA SER A 60 -14.15 -19.67 3.57
C SER A 60 -15.09 -20.40 2.61
N GLU A 61 -15.27 -21.72 2.76
CA GLU A 61 -16.21 -22.55 1.98
C GLU A 61 -17.66 -22.23 2.34
N ILE A 62 -17.98 -22.17 3.65
CA ILE A 62 -19.31 -21.75 4.14
C ILE A 62 -19.62 -20.33 3.65
N PHE A 63 -18.66 -19.44 3.75
CA PHE A 63 -18.80 -18.05 3.29
C PHE A 63 -19.13 -18.00 1.79
N ALA A 64 -18.40 -18.74 0.96
CA ALA A 64 -18.62 -18.83 -0.48
C ALA A 64 -19.99 -19.41 -0.83
N ALA A 65 -20.42 -20.47 -0.13
CA ALA A 65 -21.75 -21.07 -0.31
C ALA A 65 -22.87 -20.06 -0.03
N ASN A 66 -22.79 -19.37 1.12
CA ASN A 66 -23.78 -18.38 1.50
C ASN A 66 -23.77 -17.14 0.60
N LEU A 67 -22.58 -16.71 0.15
CA LEU A 67 -22.46 -15.61 -0.81
C LEU A 67 -23.11 -15.98 -2.17
N LYS A 68 -22.91 -17.24 -2.61
CA LYS A 68 -23.56 -17.81 -3.80
C LYS A 68 -25.08 -17.88 -3.62
N ALA A 69 -25.56 -18.32 -2.46
CA ALA A 69 -26.98 -18.34 -2.11
C ALA A 69 -27.59 -16.93 -2.07
N ALA A 70 -26.80 -15.95 -1.65
CA ALA A 70 -27.17 -14.53 -1.71
C ALA A 70 -27.21 -13.95 -3.13
N GLY A 71 -26.93 -14.73 -4.17
CA GLY A 71 -27.04 -14.32 -5.57
C GLY A 71 -25.74 -13.80 -6.19
N ILE A 72 -24.61 -13.84 -5.47
CA ILE A 72 -23.31 -13.47 -6.02
C ILE A 72 -22.74 -14.64 -6.84
N ARG A 73 -22.23 -14.30 -8.02
CA ARG A 73 -21.72 -15.27 -9.01
C ARG A 73 -20.29 -14.92 -9.42
N LYS A 74 -19.65 -15.83 -10.14
CA LYS A 74 -18.34 -15.61 -10.78
C LYS A 74 -18.35 -14.32 -11.60
N GLY A 75 -17.34 -13.47 -11.42
CA GLY A 75 -17.20 -12.19 -12.09
C GLY A 75 -17.93 -11.02 -11.45
N ASP A 76 -18.79 -11.25 -10.45
CA ASP A 76 -19.41 -10.15 -9.69
C ASP A 76 -18.38 -9.45 -8.81
N ARG A 77 -18.52 -8.13 -8.65
CA ARG A 77 -17.61 -7.31 -7.84
C ARG A 77 -18.15 -7.20 -6.43
N VAL A 78 -17.30 -7.61 -5.48
CA VAL A 78 -17.60 -7.59 -4.04
C VAL A 78 -16.62 -6.66 -3.34
N ALA A 79 -17.10 -5.54 -2.83
CA ALA A 79 -16.27 -4.63 -2.05
C ALA A 79 -15.96 -5.21 -0.67
N LEU A 80 -14.68 -5.24 -0.33
CA LEU A 80 -14.18 -5.55 1.00
C LEU A 80 -13.71 -4.25 1.66
N MET A 81 -14.64 -3.57 2.34
CA MET A 81 -14.40 -2.28 3.01
C MET A 81 -14.20 -2.52 4.51
N LEU A 82 -13.09 -3.18 4.84
CA LEU A 82 -12.78 -3.67 6.17
C LEU A 82 -11.32 -3.38 6.55
N PRO A 83 -11.02 -3.07 7.82
CA PRO A 83 -9.65 -3.06 8.31
C PRO A 83 -9.11 -4.49 8.49
N ASN A 84 -7.89 -4.62 8.99
CA ASN A 84 -7.26 -5.93 9.23
C ASN A 84 -7.94 -6.68 10.37
N LEU A 85 -8.90 -7.52 10.04
CA LEU A 85 -9.71 -8.33 10.97
C LEU A 85 -9.73 -9.81 10.53
N PRO A 86 -10.04 -10.74 11.42
CA PRO A 86 -10.31 -12.12 11.04
C PRO A 86 -11.40 -12.24 9.96
N GLN A 87 -12.44 -11.42 10.05
CA GLN A 87 -13.55 -11.36 9.09
C GLN A 87 -13.07 -10.97 7.69
N THR A 88 -12.11 -10.02 7.61
CA THR A 88 -11.50 -9.61 6.32
C THR A 88 -10.81 -10.78 5.65
N ILE A 89 -10.07 -11.59 6.41
CA ILE A 89 -9.33 -12.74 5.90
C ILE A 89 -10.31 -13.83 5.44
N ILE A 90 -11.35 -14.13 6.23
CA ILE A 90 -12.38 -15.11 5.85
C ILE A 90 -13.12 -14.66 4.60
N ALA A 91 -13.54 -13.38 4.56
CA ALA A 91 -14.27 -12.81 3.43
C ALA A 91 -13.41 -12.80 2.16
N PHE A 92 -12.13 -12.43 2.25
CA PHE A 92 -11.21 -12.45 1.12
C PHE A 92 -11.16 -13.82 0.45
N TRP A 93 -10.91 -14.89 1.23
CA TRP A 93 -10.83 -16.23 0.69
C TRP A 93 -12.18 -16.73 0.17
N GLY A 94 -13.28 -16.37 0.83
CA GLY A 94 -14.62 -16.75 0.41
C GLY A 94 -15.06 -16.08 -0.89
N VAL A 95 -14.77 -14.79 -1.06
CA VAL A 95 -15.03 -14.03 -2.31
C VAL A 95 -14.28 -14.64 -3.48
N LEU A 96 -12.98 -14.93 -3.31
CA LEU A 96 -12.20 -15.56 -4.37
C LEU A 96 -12.69 -16.97 -4.70
N ARG A 97 -13.17 -17.72 -3.72
CA ARG A 97 -13.64 -19.09 -3.89
C ARG A 97 -14.92 -19.17 -4.71
N VAL A 98 -15.82 -18.20 -4.58
CA VAL A 98 -17.04 -18.12 -5.43
C VAL A 98 -16.72 -17.60 -6.85
N GLY A 99 -15.47 -17.24 -7.13
CA GLY A 99 -15.02 -16.66 -8.39
C GLY A 99 -15.42 -15.19 -8.56
N ALA A 100 -15.88 -14.55 -7.50
CA ALA A 100 -16.16 -13.11 -7.52
C ALA A 100 -14.86 -12.30 -7.45
N ILE A 101 -14.92 -11.09 -7.95
CA ILE A 101 -13.80 -10.16 -8.00
C ILE A 101 -13.83 -9.28 -6.75
N GLY A 102 -12.78 -9.37 -5.94
CA GLY A 102 -12.63 -8.52 -4.77
C GLY A 102 -12.30 -7.07 -5.15
N VAL A 103 -13.08 -6.12 -4.66
CA VAL A 103 -12.78 -4.68 -4.74
C VAL A 103 -12.28 -4.23 -3.38
N MET A 104 -10.95 -4.14 -3.26
CA MET A 104 -10.34 -3.79 -1.99
C MET A 104 -10.54 -2.31 -1.72
N THR A 105 -11.30 -1.99 -0.68
CA THR A 105 -11.77 -0.62 -0.42
C THR A 105 -11.23 -0.09 0.91
N ASN A 106 -10.63 1.08 0.88
CA ASN A 106 -10.14 1.74 2.08
C ASN A 106 -11.31 2.17 2.98
N PRO A 107 -11.41 1.69 4.24
CA PRO A 107 -12.48 2.08 5.18
C PRO A 107 -12.51 3.58 5.50
N LEU A 108 -11.40 4.29 5.25
CA LEU A 108 -11.29 5.73 5.53
C LEU A 108 -11.66 6.63 4.34
N TYR A 109 -12.02 6.06 3.20
CA TYR A 109 -12.43 6.84 2.03
C TYR A 109 -13.56 7.82 2.36
N MET A 110 -13.49 9.01 1.76
CA MET A 110 -14.55 9.99 1.79
C MET A 110 -15.73 9.54 0.90
N GLU A 111 -16.88 10.16 1.06
CA GLU A 111 -18.11 9.82 0.35
C GLU A 111 -17.90 9.82 -1.17
N THR A 112 -17.22 10.84 -1.70
CA THR A 112 -16.91 10.97 -3.14
C THR A 112 -16.02 9.85 -3.68
N GLU A 113 -15.04 9.40 -2.89
CA GLU A 113 -14.15 8.30 -3.27
C GLU A 113 -14.89 6.96 -3.31
N ILE A 114 -15.80 6.73 -2.34
CA ILE A 114 -16.64 5.53 -2.30
C ILE A 114 -17.57 5.49 -3.51
N VAL A 115 -18.28 6.60 -3.78
CA VAL A 115 -19.19 6.71 -4.91
C VAL A 115 -18.45 6.46 -6.22
N HIS A 116 -17.28 7.08 -6.38
CA HIS A 116 -16.46 6.86 -7.57
C HIS A 116 -16.05 5.39 -7.71
N GLN A 117 -15.41 4.80 -6.70
CA GLN A 117 -14.89 3.43 -6.77
C GLN A 117 -16.01 2.41 -7.00
N PHE A 118 -17.14 2.55 -6.30
CA PHE A 118 -18.22 1.58 -6.37
C PHE A 118 -18.94 1.62 -7.71
N ASN A 119 -19.15 2.81 -8.28
CA ASN A 119 -19.75 2.96 -9.61
C ASN A 119 -18.79 2.52 -10.72
N ASP A 120 -17.52 2.93 -10.68
CA ASP A 120 -16.50 2.55 -11.66
C ASP A 120 -16.29 1.02 -11.70
N ALA A 121 -16.22 0.38 -10.54
CA ALA A 121 -16.12 -1.08 -10.45
C ALA A 121 -17.44 -1.81 -10.70
N GLY A 122 -18.59 -1.16 -10.58
CA GLY A 122 -19.92 -1.79 -10.60
C GLY A 122 -20.10 -2.78 -9.44
N VAL A 123 -19.86 -2.33 -8.21
CA VAL A 123 -19.92 -3.15 -6.99
C VAL A 123 -21.35 -3.62 -6.71
N ARG A 124 -21.60 -4.93 -6.71
CA ARG A 124 -22.92 -5.51 -6.40
C ARG A 124 -23.12 -5.82 -4.91
N CYS A 125 -22.04 -6.14 -4.21
CA CYS A 125 -22.10 -6.50 -2.79
C CYS A 125 -21.00 -5.77 -2.02
N CYS A 126 -21.32 -5.29 -0.82
CA CYS A 126 -20.35 -4.64 0.07
C CYS A 126 -20.30 -5.36 1.42
N ILE A 127 -19.09 -5.76 1.82
CA ILE A 127 -18.81 -6.34 3.13
C ILE A 127 -18.06 -5.30 3.95
N THR A 128 -18.65 -4.89 5.08
CA THR A 128 -18.18 -3.70 5.79
C THR A 128 -18.38 -3.78 7.30
N LEU A 129 -17.87 -2.76 8.03
CA LEU A 129 -18.10 -2.57 9.46
C LEU A 129 -19.36 -1.76 9.76
N ASP A 130 -19.97 -2.05 10.90
CA ASP A 130 -21.06 -1.26 11.48
C ASP A 130 -20.69 0.23 11.63
N LEU A 131 -19.46 0.53 12.02
CA LEU A 131 -18.95 1.91 12.15
C LEU A 131 -19.03 2.73 10.86
N LEU A 132 -19.01 2.07 9.71
CA LEU A 132 -19.05 2.70 8.38
C LEU A 132 -20.48 2.81 7.84
N TRP A 133 -21.43 2.12 8.49
CA TRP A 133 -22.81 2.07 8.03
C TRP A 133 -23.49 3.45 7.91
N PRO A 134 -23.35 4.38 8.86
CA PRO A 134 -23.97 5.71 8.72
C PRO A 134 -23.55 6.45 7.44
N LYS A 135 -22.27 6.32 7.04
CA LYS A 135 -21.75 6.87 5.79
C LYS A 135 -22.33 6.13 4.58
N LEU A 136 -22.27 4.81 4.55
CA LEU A 136 -22.76 3.99 3.44
C LEU A 136 -24.28 4.11 3.25
N ASN A 137 -25.04 4.23 4.35
CA ASN A 137 -26.49 4.40 4.29
C ASN A 137 -26.91 5.69 3.59
N LYS A 138 -26.15 6.78 3.73
CA LYS A 138 -26.37 8.03 3.00
C LYS A 138 -26.11 7.90 1.49
N LEU A 139 -25.22 6.98 1.12
CA LEU A 139 -24.78 6.79 -0.26
C LEU A 139 -25.58 5.72 -1.02
N ARG A 140 -26.52 5.03 -0.35
CA ARG A 140 -27.23 3.86 -0.91
C ARG A 140 -27.79 4.09 -2.30
N ASP A 141 -28.43 5.23 -2.52
CA ASP A 141 -29.08 5.58 -3.79
C ASP A 141 -28.08 6.06 -4.87
N SER A 142 -26.83 6.32 -4.47
CA SER A 142 -25.76 6.82 -5.35
C SER A 142 -24.75 5.74 -5.77
N ILE A 143 -24.90 4.50 -5.26
CA ILE A 143 -23.99 3.38 -5.52
C ILE A 143 -24.75 2.14 -5.93
N PRO A 144 -24.20 1.27 -6.81
CA PRO A 144 -24.91 0.12 -7.38
C PRO A 144 -24.99 -1.11 -6.46
N VAL A 145 -24.83 -0.92 -5.15
CA VAL A 145 -24.74 -2.02 -4.19
C VAL A 145 -26.14 -2.59 -3.88
N GLU A 146 -26.34 -3.84 -4.26
CA GLU A 146 -27.58 -4.56 -4.03
C GLU A 146 -27.65 -5.14 -2.60
N LYS A 147 -26.51 -5.55 -2.02
CA LYS A 147 -26.45 -6.21 -0.71
C LYS A 147 -25.28 -5.72 0.13
N PHE A 148 -25.58 -5.48 1.40
CA PHE A 148 -24.58 -5.13 2.43
C PHE A 148 -24.52 -6.23 3.48
N PHE A 149 -23.32 -6.75 3.75
CA PHE A 149 -23.06 -7.67 4.87
C PHE A 149 -22.19 -6.93 5.89
N ILE A 150 -22.74 -6.74 7.08
CA ILE A 150 -22.17 -5.83 8.08
C ILE A 150 -21.70 -6.64 9.30
N THR A 151 -20.41 -6.47 9.63
CA THR A 151 -19.78 -7.04 10.82
C THR A 151 -19.42 -5.98 11.85
N THR A 152 -19.01 -6.43 13.03
CA THR A 152 -18.46 -5.59 14.10
C THR A 152 -17.07 -6.09 14.49
N ILE A 153 -16.22 -5.23 15.03
CA ILE A 153 -14.92 -5.64 15.58
C ILE A 153 -15.12 -6.69 16.68
N GLY A 154 -16.21 -6.56 17.45
CA GLY A 154 -16.55 -7.48 18.52
C GLY A 154 -16.80 -8.93 18.09
N GLU A 155 -17.23 -9.17 16.84
CA GLU A 155 -17.42 -10.52 16.31
C GLU A 155 -16.09 -11.28 16.11
N GLY A 156 -14.97 -10.57 15.97
CA GLY A 156 -13.62 -11.15 15.94
C GLY A 156 -13.04 -11.47 17.32
N LEU A 157 -13.80 -11.28 18.41
CA LEU A 157 -13.35 -11.48 19.79
C LEU A 157 -14.13 -12.60 20.48
N LYS A 158 -13.49 -13.28 21.44
CA LYS A 158 -14.15 -14.22 22.35
C LYS A 158 -14.55 -13.52 23.65
N PHE A 159 -15.47 -14.15 24.40
CA PHE A 159 -15.77 -13.77 25.78
C PHE A 159 -14.48 -13.84 26.64
N PRO A 160 -14.25 -12.89 27.58
CA PRO A 160 -15.10 -11.74 27.93
C PRO A 160 -14.86 -10.50 27.05
N LEU A 161 -13.80 -10.47 26.21
CA LEU A 161 -13.43 -9.27 25.43
C LEU A 161 -14.53 -8.82 24.46
N SER A 162 -15.28 -9.75 23.87
CA SER A 162 -16.41 -9.44 22.99
C SER A 162 -17.50 -8.64 23.71
N THR A 163 -17.81 -9.00 24.95
CA THR A 163 -18.80 -8.30 25.76
C THR A 163 -18.29 -6.95 26.24
N LEU A 164 -17.05 -6.90 26.72
CA LEU A 164 -16.40 -5.64 27.12
C LEU A 164 -16.33 -4.63 25.97
N TYR A 165 -15.97 -5.10 24.77
CA TYR A 165 -15.96 -4.26 23.57
C TYR A 165 -17.35 -3.66 23.27
N LYS A 166 -18.41 -4.48 23.31
CA LYS A 166 -19.79 -4.04 23.07
C LYS A 166 -20.23 -2.97 24.09
N LEU A 167 -19.93 -3.18 25.37
CA LEU A 167 -20.25 -2.22 26.43
C LEU A 167 -19.51 -0.91 26.23
N GLN A 168 -18.22 -0.98 25.95
CA GLN A 168 -17.40 0.20 25.71
C GLN A 168 -17.82 0.96 24.45
N ALA A 169 -18.10 0.25 23.35
CA ALA A 169 -18.59 0.85 22.11
C ALA A 169 -19.92 1.58 22.32
N LYS A 170 -20.84 0.98 23.09
CA LYS A 170 -22.11 1.63 23.46
C LYS A 170 -21.89 2.87 24.32
N LYS A 171 -21.00 2.79 25.32
CA LYS A 171 -20.66 3.94 26.19
C LYS A 171 -20.04 5.10 25.39
N ASN A 172 -19.20 4.79 24.42
CA ASN A 172 -18.51 5.79 23.60
C ASN A 172 -19.35 6.30 22.42
N GLY A 173 -20.59 5.84 22.24
CA GLY A 173 -21.41 6.21 21.08
C GLY A 173 -20.90 5.67 19.73
N THR A 174 -19.98 4.69 19.75
CA THR A 174 -19.38 4.09 18.56
C THR A 174 -20.01 2.76 18.15
N SER A 175 -21.31 2.57 18.44
CA SER A 175 -22.10 1.39 18.08
C SER A 175 -23.37 1.85 17.36
N PRO A 176 -23.27 2.20 16.06
CA PRO A 176 -24.42 2.65 15.30
C PRO A 176 -25.45 1.53 15.14
N LYS A 177 -26.74 1.92 15.11
CA LYS A 177 -27.80 0.97 14.81
C LYS A 177 -27.78 0.62 13.32
N VAL A 178 -27.69 -0.67 13.01
CA VAL A 178 -27.82 -1.19 11.65
C VAL A 178 -29.22 -1.78 11.49
N PRO A 179 -30.05 -1.28 10.58
CA PRO A 179 -31.41 -1.76 10.34
C PRO A 179 -31.39 -2.99 9.42
N TYR A 180 -31.05 -4.15 9.98
CA TYR A 180 -31.08 -5.41 9.22
C TYR A 180 -32.51 -5.69 8.74
N ASP A 181 -32.71 -5.73 7.43
CA ASP A 181 -34.02 -5.89 6.78
C ASP A 181 -34.20 -7.28 6.11
N GLY A 182 -33.14 -8.06 6.03
CA GLY A 182 -33.15 -9.38 5.36
C GLY A 182 -33.35 -9.31 3.85
N LYS A 183 -33.35 -8.10 3.26
CA LYS A 183 -33.51 -7.87 1.81
C LYS A 183 -32.24 -7.28 1.19
N GLN A 184 -31.74 -6.21 1.75
CA GLN A 184 -30.53 -5.52 1.30
C GLN A 184 -29.44 -5.50 2.38
N ILE A 185 -29.81 -5.47 3.65
CA ILE A 185 -28.90 -5.29 4.79
C ILE A 185 -28.91 -6.54 5.65
N PHE A 186 -27.79 -7.23 5.69
CA PHE A 186 -27.63 -8.52 6.36
C PHE A 186 -26.51 -8.47 7.41
N PRO A 187 -26.60 -9.22 8.50
CA PRO A 187 -25.46 -9.40 9.39
C PRO A 187 -24.41 -10.33 8.73
N PHE A 188 -23.14 -9.98 8.87
CA PHE A 188 -22.00 -10.77 8.34
C PHE A 188 -22.03 -12.24 8.79
N LYS A 189 -22.51 -12.50 9.99
CA LYS A 189 -22.65 -13.86 10.53
C LYS A 189 -23.48 -14.79 9.64
N ASP A 190 -24.37 -14.24 8.81
CA ASP A 190 -25.17 -15.06 7.89
C ASP A 190 -24.31 -15.67 6.78
N LEU A 191 -23.17 -15.03 6.45
CA LEU A 191 -22.18 -15.60 5.53
C LEU A 191 -21.28 -16.66 6.18
N THR A 192 -21.19 -16.73 7.51
CA THR A 192 -20.27 -17.61 8.23
C THR A 192 -20.95 -18.74 9.00
N LYS A 193 -22.27 -18.80 8.96
CA LYS A 193 -23.08 -19.85 9.61
C LYS A 193 -23.67 -20.80 8.57
N GLY A 194 -23.84 -22.04 8.95
CA GLY A 194 -24.46 -23.06 8.12
C GLY A 194 -23.58 -24.29 7.96
N ARG A 195 -24.13 -25.30 7.30
CA ARG A 195 -23.46 -26.58 6.98
C ARG A 195 -23.55 -26.92 5.50
N GLU A 196 -23.87 -25.94 4.65
CA GLU A 196 -24.00 -26.20 3.22
C GLU A 196 -22.68 -26.70 2.64
N LYS A 197 -22.76 -27.81 1.91
CA LYS A 197 -21.62 -28.29 1.12
C LYS A 197 -21.36 -27.31 0.00
N TYR A 198 -20.24 -26.61 0.08
CA TYR A 198 -19.77 -25.78 -1.01
C TYR A 198 -19.23 -26.69 -2.13
N THR A 199 -19.72 -26.48 -3.34
CA THR A 199 -19.11 -27.02 -4.55
C THR A 199 -18.27 -25.92 -5.18
N ASP A 200 -16.99 -26.18 -5.35
CA ASP A 200 -16.04 -25.22 -5.92
C ASP A 200 -16.54 -24.71 -7.29
N GLU A 201 -16.51 -23.41 -7.46
CA GLU A 201 -16.74 -22.79 -8.76
C GLU A 201 -15.53 -23.04 -9.66
N LYS A 202 -15.77 -23.20 -10.96
CA LYS A 202 -14.68 -23.34 -11.94
C LYS A 202 -13.99 -21.97 -12.14
N VAL A 203 -12.92 -21.75 -11.39
CA VAL A 203 -12.08 -20.54 -11.45
C VAL A 203 -10.76 -20.90 -12.09
N ASP A 204 -10.31 -20.09 -13.06
CA ASP A 204 -9.00 -20.19 -13.68
C ASP A 204 -7.99 -19.26 -13.02
N HIS A 205 -6.70 -19.62 -13.07
CA HIS A 205 -5.63 -18.76 -12.56
C HIS A 205 -5.51 -17.42 -13.30
N GLN A 206 -6.00 -17.35 -14.55
CA GLN A 206 -6.03 -16.13 -15.36
C GLN A 206 -7.30 -15.30 -15.16
N ASP A 207 -8.28 -15.79 -14.39
CA ASP A 207 -9.45 -15.00 -14.02
C ASP A 207 -9.03 -13.81 -13.16
N THR A 208 -9.79 -12.71 -13.25
CA THR A 208 -9.56 -11.53 -12.40
C THR A 208 -9.90 -11.87 -10.95
N ALA A 209 -8.92 -11.74 -10.07
CA ALA A 209 -9.10 -11.91 -8.62
C ALA A 209 -9.51 -10.63 -7.94
N LEU A 210 -8.87 -9.51 -8.32
CA LEU A 210 -9.05 -8.21 -7.66
C LEU A 210 -9.12 -7.07 -8.67
N LEU A 211 -9.90 -6.06 -8.31
CA LEU A 211 -9.73 -4.68 -8.76
C LEU A 211 -9.11 -3.90 -7.59
N GLN A 212 -7.82 -3.63 -7.72
CA GLN A 212 -7.07 -2.89 -6.72
C GLN A 212 -6.95 -1.44 -7.15
N TYR A 213 -7.66 -0.55 -6.45
CA TYR A 213 -7.64 0.87 -6.81
C TYR A 213 -6.37 1.56 -6.34
N THR A 214 -5.77 2.34 -7.24
CA THR A 214 -4.61 3.18 -6.92
C THR A 214 -5.07 4.62 -6.73
N GLY A 215 -4.59 5.26 -5.69
CA GLY A 215 -4.66 6.72 -5.58
C GLY A 215 -3.71 7.35 -6.59
N GLY A 216 -4.16 7.46 -7.84
CA GLY A 216 -3.34 8.02 -8.91
C GLY A 216 -2.87 9.43 -8.58
N THR A 217 -1.59 9.72 -8.85
CA THR A 217 -1.00 11.07 -8.72
C THR A 217 -1.59 12.07 -9.73
N THR A 218 -2.37 11.61 -10.70
CA THR A 218 -2.87 12.43 -11.84
C THR A 218 -4.36 12.59 -11.93
N GLY A 219 -5.17 12.04 -11.05
CA GLY A 219 -6.61 12.13 -11.21
C GLY A 219 -7.37 11.15 -10.34
N VAL A 220 -8.49 10.75 -10.87
CA VAL A 220 -9.43 9.79 -10.31
C VAL A 220 -8.76 8.43 -10.14
N ALA A 221 -8.97 7.77 -9.01
CA ALA A 221 -8.40 6.44 -8.74
C ALA A 221 -8.82 5.43 -9.82
N LYS A 222 -7.85 4.60 -10.26
CA LYS A 222 -8.06 3.59 -11.31
C LYS A 222 -7.95 2.19 -10.71
N GLY A 223 -8.81 1.27 -11.14
CA GLY A 223 -8.77 -0.13 -10.70
C GLY A 223 -7.76 -0.94 -11.52
N CYS A 224 -6.66 -1.38 -10.91
CA CYS A 224 -5.74 -2.34 -11.52
C CYS A 224 -6.41 -3.72 -11.58
N VAL A 225 -6.45 -4.34 -12.76
CA VAL A 225 -6.96 -5.69 -12.96
C VAL A 225 -5.87 -6.69 -12.63
N LEU A 226 -5.97 -7.31 -11.45
CA LEU A 226 -5.03 -8.33 -10.99
C LEU A 226 -5.67 -9.71 -11.06
N THR A 227 -5.02 -10.63 -11.78
CA THR A 227 -5.46 -12.02 -11.86
C THR A 227 -5.05 -12.81 -10.62
N HIS A 228 -5.65 -13.99 -10.43
CA HIS A 228 -5.16 -14.93 -9.44
C HIS A 228 -3.68 -15.25 -9.66
N PHE A 229 -3.26 -15.37 -10.94
CA PHE A 229 -1.87 -15.67 -11.28
C PHE A 229 -0.92 -14.51 -10.98
N ASN A 230 -1.28 -13.26 -11.29
CA ASN A 230 -0.39 -12.13 -10.99
C ASN A 230 -0.02 -12.08 -9.50
N ILE A 231 -1.02 -12.23 -8.63
CA ILE A 231 -0.81 -12.20 -7.18
C ILE A 231 -0.04 -13.45 -6.71
N SER A 232 -0.42 -14.65 -7.19
CA SER A 232 0.26 -15.88 -6.79
C SER A 232 1.69 -15.98 -7.31
N ALA A 233 1.98 -15.44 -8.49
CA ALA A 233 3.33 -15.35 -9.01
C ALA A 233 4.20 -14.47 -8.09
N ASN A 234 3.68 -13.30 -7.70
CA ASN A 234 4.40 -12.41 -6.79
C ASN A 234 4.61 -13.03 -5.39
N MET A 235 3.64 -13.79 -4.88
CA MET A 235 3.82 -14.56 -3.64
C MET A 235 4.97 -15.57 -3.76
N GLN A 236 5.07 -16.28 -4.88
CA GLN A 236 6.11 -17.29 -5.13
C GLN A 236 7.48 -16.62 -5.33
N GLN A 237 7.52 -15.46 -6.00
CA GLN A 237 8.72 -14.62 -6.11
C GLN A 237 9.18 -14.11 -4.73
N CYS A 238 8.26 -13.63 -3.89
CA CYS A 238 8.56 -13.25 -2.51
C CYS A 238 9.17 -14.42 -1.71
N HIS A 239 8.63 -15.63 -1.89
CA HIS A 239 9.15 -16.82 -1.22
C HIS A 239 10.56 -17.18 -1.71
N ALA A 240 10.81 -17.07 -3.01
CA ALA A 240 12.13 -17.33 -3.58
C ALA A 240 13.18 -16.33 -3.08
N MET A 241 12.87 -15.02 -3.12
CA MET A 241 13.78 -13.97 -2.64
C MET A 241 14.03 -14.04 -1.12
N MET A 242 13.02 -14.48 -0.37
CA MET A 242 13.10 -14.64 1.08
C MET A 242 13.10 -16.14 1.45
N HIS A 243 13.98 -16.90 0.80
CA HIS A 243 14.10 -18.37 0.83
C HIS A 243 14.34 -18.95 2.23
N THR A 244 14.77 -18.14 3.18
CA THR A 244 14.94 -18.53 4.59
C THR A 244 13.60 -18.75 5.30
N LEU A 245 12.50 -18.12 4.81
CA LEU A 245 11.17 -18.23 5.39
C LEU A 245 10.45 -19.52 4.95
N GLY A 246 9.56 -20.00 5.81
CA GLY A 246 8.80 -21.23 5.57
C GLY A 246 9.50 -22.53 5.97
N LYS A 247 10.82 -22.50 6.25
CA LYS A 247 11.58 -23.62 6.82
C LYS A 247 11.15 -23.94 8.25
N LYS A 248 10.66 -22.94 8.97
CA LYS A 248 10.14 -23.01 10.35
C LYS A 248 8.68 -22.52 10.39
N LYS A 249 8.10 -22.53 11.58
CA LYS A 249 6.80 -21.94 11.81
C LYS A 249 6.93 -20.44 11.93
N GLU A 250 6.40 -19.72 10.97
CA GLU A 250 6.44 -18.26 10.94
C GLU A 250 5.19 -17.62 11.55
N THR A 251 5.36 -16.41 12.07
CA THR A 251 4.26 -15.53 12.49
C THR A 251 4.47 -14.15 11.88
N PHE A 252 3.52 -13.70 11.08
CA PHE A 252 3.58 -12.42 10.38
C PHE A 252 2.75 -11.36 11.11
N LEU A 253 3.33 -10.19 11.32
CA LEU A 253 2.60 -9.02 11.77
C LEU A 253 1.75 -8.45 10.64
N GLY A 254 0.45 -8.50 10.78
CA GLY A 254 -0.51 -7.93 9.83
C GLY A 254 -0.82 -6.46 10.15
N ILE A 255 0.17 -5.59 10.05
CA ILE A 255 0.05 -4.16 10.34
C ILE A 255 -0.30 -3.38 9.09
N LEU A 256 0.32 -3.73 7.94
CA LEU A 256 0.02 -3.11 6.66
C LEU A 256 -1.44 -3.39 6.28
N PRO A 257 -2.17 -2.38 5.78
CA PRO A 257 -3.59 -2.54 5.46
C PRO A 257 -3.85 -3.61 4.39
N TYR A 258 -4.76 -4.53 4.65
CA TYR A 258 -5.14 -5.59 3.68
C TYR A 258 -5.91 -5.05 2.47
N PHE A 259 -6.51 -3.88 2.58
CA PHE A 259 -7.12 -3.22 1.42
C PHE A 259 -6.09 -2.56 0.49
N HIS A 260 -4.81 -2.54 0.86
CA HIS A 260 -3.69 -2.14 0.01
C HIS A 260 -2.92 -3.38 -0.43
N ILE A 261 -2.56 -3.47 -1.72
CA ILE A 261 -1.94 -4.67 -2.30
C ILE A 261 -0.67 -5.09 -1.57
N TYR A 262 0.12 -4.16 -1.04
CA TYR A 262 1.30 -4.48 -0.25
C TYR A 262 0.93 -5.31 0.98
N GLY A 263 -0.01 -4.85 1.78
CA GLY A 263 -0.48 -5.61 2.95
C GLY A 263 -1.23 -6.89 2.56
N LEU A 264 -2.01 -6.86 1.48
CA LEU A 264 -2.73 -8.03 0.99
C LEU A 264 -1.78 -9.16 0.62
N THR A 265 -0.80 -8.87 -0.22
CA THR A 265 0.15 -9.90 -0.69
C THR A 265 1.08 -10.32 0.42
N THR A 266 1.75 -9.38 1.11
CA THR A 266 2.84 -9.72 2.04
C THR A 266 2.40 -10.06 3.46
N CYS A 267 1.20 -9.63 3.89
CA CYS A 267 0.71 -9.90 5.24
C CYS A 267 -0.52 -10.84 5.28
N LEU A 268 -1.12 -11.20 4.12
CA LEU A 268 -2.26 -12.10 4.08
C LEU A 268 -2.03 -13.28 3.13
N ALA A 269 -1.84 -13.03 1.83
CA ALA A 269 -1.86 -14.09 0.82
C ALA A 269 -0.59 -14.96 0.87
N TRP A 270 0.58 -14.37 0.77
CA TRP A 270 1.86 -15.09 0.86
C TRP A 270 2.08 -15.83 2.19
N PRO A 271 1.88 -15.23 3.37
CA PRO A 271 2.01 -15.97 4.63
C PRO A 271 1.07 -17.18 4.72
N THR A 272 -0.13 -17.09 4.11
CA THR A 272 -1.06 -18.22 4.05
C THR A 272 -0.45 -19.39 3.28
N SER A 273 0.24 -19.16 2.17
CA SER A 273 0.89 -20.23 1.40
C SER A 273 2.00 -20.94 2.16
N LEU A 274 2.66 -20.24 3.09
CA LEU A 274 3.69 -20.78 3.98
C LEU A 274 3.14 -21.56 5.19
N GLY A 275 1.83 -21.57 5.40
CA GLY A 275 1.23 -22.08 6.63
C GLY A 275 1.62 -21.27 7.87
N ALA A 276 1.93 -19.98 7.69
CA ALA A 276 2.30 -19.06 8.75
C ALA A 276 1.09 -18.61 9.58
N THR A 277 1.33 -18.09 10.77
CA THR A 277 0.30 -17.47 11.59
C THR A 277 0.16 -16.00 11.22
N LEU A 278 -1.04 -15.55 10.87
CA LEU A 278 -1.38 -14.15 10.61
C LEU A 278 -1.80 -13.48 11.92
N ALA A 279 -1.17 -12.37 12.27
CA ALA A 279 -1.49 -11.56 13.44
C ALA A 279 -2.02 -10.18 13.00
N PRO A 280 -3.31 -10.03 12.63
CA PRO A 280 -3.87 -8.78 12.13
C PRO A 280 -4.01 -7.71 13.21
N PHE A 281 -3.67 -6.47 12.85
CA PHE A 281 -3.89 -5.26 13.63
C PHE A 281 -4.85 -4.34 12.88
N PRO A 282 -6.06 -4.08 13.40
CA PRO A 282 -7.07 -3.27 12.72
C PRO A 282 -6.64 -1.81 12.53
N ARG A 283 -5.81 -1.33 13.43
CA ARG A 283 -5.23 0.00 13.41
C ARG A 283 -3.81 -0.08 13.95
N TYR A 284 -2.92 0.67 13.33
CA TYR A 284 -1.57 0.82 13.83
C TYR A 284 -1.56 1.75 15.05
N VAL A 285 -1.18 1.20 16.19
CA VAL A 285 -0.89 1.93 17.43
C VAL A 285 0.44 1.39 17.94
N PRO A 286 1.52 2.19 17.96
CA PRO A 286 2.87 1.69 18.25
C PRO A 286 2.97 0.86 19.54
N LEU A 287 2.36 1.32 20.62
CA LEU A 287 2.37 0.60 21.89
C LEU A 287 1.63 -0.75 21.83
N ASP A 288 0.51 -0.83 21.10
CA ASP A 288 -0.22 -2.09 20.90
C ASP A 288 0.60 -3.08 20.06
N VAL A 289 1.34 -2.57 19.08
CA VAL A 289 2.25 -3.38 18.26
C VAL A 289 3.40 -3.93 19.10
N LEU A 290 4.05 -3.10 19.92
CA LEU A 290 5.10 -3.55 20.85
C LEU A 290 4.61 -4.62 21.83
N LYS A 291 3.43 -4.43 22.43
CA LYS A 291 2.77 -5.44 23.27
C LYS A 291 2.48 -6.72 22.48
N GLY A 292 2.05 -6.57 21.22
CA GLY A 292 1.81 -7.68 20.31
C GLY A 292 3.08 -8.46 19.99
N ILE A 293 4.17 -7.79 19.68
CA ILE A 293 5.49 -8.39 19.43
C ILE A 293 5.92 -9.20 20.64
N ASN A 294 5.87 -8.61 21.82
CA ASN A 294 6.26 -9.28 23.05
C ASN A 294 5.44 -10.54 23.36
N LYS A 295 4.12 -10.50 23.05
CA LYS A 295 3.20 -11.61 23.31
C LYS A 295 3.23 -12.71 22.25
N LEU A 296 3.26 -12.32 20.97
CA LEU A 296 3.09 -13.24 19.84
C LEU A 296 4.41 -13.76 19.31
N LYS A 297 5.53 -13.10 19.65
CA LYS A 297 6.87 -13.42 19.17
C LYS A 297 6.89 -13.60 17.65
N PRO A 298 6.46 -12.57 16.88
CA PRO A 298 6.45 -12.67 15.42
C PRO A 298 7.86 -12.83 14.88
N THR A 299 7.95 -13.51 13.74
CA THR A 299 9.21 -13.75 13.04
C THR A 299 9.40 -12.84 11.85
N VAL A 300 8.29 -12.31 11.29
CA VAL A 300 8.31 -11.47 10.09
C VAL A 300 7.51 -10.20 10.31
N PHE A 301 8.14 -9.08 9.99
CA PHE A 301 7.56 -7.74 10.11
C PHE A 301 7.61 -7.00 8.76
N PRO A 302 6.62 -7.16 7.88
CA PRO A 302 6.44 -6.27 6.74
C PRO A 302 5.93 -4.90 7.21
N GLY A 303 6.60 -3.83 6.81
CA GLY A 303 6.30 -2.49 7.27
C GLY A 303 6.62 -1.40 6.25
N ALA A 304 6.54 -0.17 6.73
CA ALA A 304 6.94 1.04 6.01
C ALA A 304 7.77 1.92 6.95
N PRO A 305 8.59 2.85 6.44
CA PRO A 305 9.47 3.66 7.29
C PRO A 305 8.77 4.31 8.48
N SER A 306 7.61 4.92 8.26
CA SER A 306 6.83 5.57 9.31
C SER A 306 6.44 4.64 10.46
N LEU A 307 6.20 3.36 10.17
CA LEU A 307 5.85 2.35 11.18
C LEU A 307 7.06 2.03 12.06
N TYR A 308 8.22 1.77 11.45
CA TYR A 308 9.46 1.50 12.18
C TYR A 308 9.91 2.70 13.01
N ILE A 309 9.91 3.90 12.42
CA ILE A 309 10.30 5.14 13.09
C ILE A 309 9.41 5.41 14.31
N SER A 310 8.09 5.27 14.17
CA SER A 310 7.17 5.51 15.27
C SER A 310 7.25 4.47 16.39
N LEU A 311 7.68 3.23 16.10
CA LEU A 311 8.04 2.25 17.12
C LEU A 311 9.29 2.66 17.88
N LEU A 312 10.35 3.05 17.15
CA LEU A 312 11.62 3.47 17.73
C LEU A 312 11.50 4.71 18.63
N GLN A 313 10.54 5.58 18.32
CA GLN A 313 10.25 6.79 19.12
C GLN A 313 9.45 6.52 20.41
N GLN A 314 9.03 5.27 20.68
CA GLN A 314 8.34 4.96 21.93
C GLN A 314 9.30 4.99 23.12
N LYS A 315 8.99 5.78 24.14
CA LYS A 315 9.83 5.95 25.35
C LYS A 315 10.18 4.62 26.04
N ASP A 316 9.27 3.66 25.99
CA ASP A 316 9.40 2.38 26.68
C ASP A 316 9.77 1.21 25.74
N ILE A 317 10.33 1.48 24.56
CA ILE A 317 10.63 0.43 23.57
C ILE A 317 11.54 -0.66 24.13
N ASP A 318 12.50 -0.29 24.98
CA ASP A 318 13.48 -1.22 25.56
C ASP A 318 12.86 -2.20 26.58
N LYS A 319 11.59 -1.99 26.98
CA LYS A 319 10.82 -2.96 27.79
C LYS A 319 10.27 -4.13 26.96
N TYR A 320 10.37 -4.07 25.63
CA TYR A 320 9.81 -5.05 24.70
C TYR A 320 10.92 -5.79 23.96
N ASP A 321 10.83 -7.11 23.94
CA ASP A 321 11.78 -7.98 23.24
C ASP A 321 11.45 -8.07 21.75
N LEU A 322 12.27 -7.44 20.91
CA LEU A 322 12.13 -7.46 19.44
C LEU A 322 12.95 -8.59 18.78
N LYS A 323 13.72 -9.38 19.52
CA LYS A 323 14.66 -10.38 18.99
C LYS A 323 13.98 -11.59 18.32
N SER A 324 12.67 -11.74 18.47
CA SER A 324 11.92 -12.78 17.76
C SER A 324 11.78 -12.51 16.25
N ILE A 325 11.96 -11.25 15.84
CA ILE A 325 11.81 -10.82 14.45
C ILE A 325 13.08 -11.18 13.69
N ASN A 326 12.95 -12.03 12.68
CA ASN A 326 14.07 -12.51 11.86
C ASN A 326 14.14 -11.80 10.51
N VAL A 327 12.98 -11.34 9.98
CA VAL A 327 12.90 -10.64 8.70
C VAL A 327 12.07 -9.37 8.87
N CYS A 328 12.67 -8.25 8.49
CA CYS A 328 12.02 -6.95 8.41
C CYS A 328 12.05 -6.45 6.96
N ALA A 329 10.90 -6.18 6.37
CA ALA A 329 10.79 -5.61 5.04
C ALA A 329 10.22 -4.20 5.12
N SER A 330 10.88 -3.22 4.50
CA SER A 330 10.38 -1.85 4.38
C SER A 330 10.11 -1.50 2.93
N GLY A 331 8.96 -0.92 2.65
CA GLY A 331 8.56 -0.47 1.31
C GLY A 331 7.72 0.80 1.34
N SER A 332 7.23 1.22 0.19
CA SER A 332 6.41 2.42 -0.03
C SER A 332 7.16 3.76 0.03
N ALA A 333 8.28 3.85 0.73
CA ALA A 333 9.14 5.02 0.82
C ALA A 333 10.57 4.60 1.20
N PRO A 334 11.60 5.44 0.99
CA PRO A 334 12.96 5.17 1.45
C PRO A 334 13.05 5.10 2.96
N MET A 335 13.86 4.19 3.47
CA MET A 335 14.13 4.05 4.91
C MET A 335 15.42 4.79 5.28
N PRO A 336 15.39 5.78 6.20
CA PRO A 336 16.62 6.45 6.62
C PRO A 336 17.57 5.48 7.35
N VAL A 337 18.83 5.50 6.97
CA VAL A 337 19.88 4.57 7.44
C VAL A 337 20.00 4.59 8.97
N GLU A 338 19.92 5.77 9.59
CA GLU A 338 20.00 5.92 11.03
C GLU A 338 18.96 5.06 11.77
N TYR A 339 17.71 5.04 11.29
CA TYR A 339 16.65 4.22 11.90
C TYR A 339 16.82 2.73 11.60
N MET A 340 17.44 2.36 10.47
CA MET A 340 17.81 0.97 10.19
C MET A 340 18.81 0.47 11.23
N GLU A 341 19.84 1.24 11.53
CA GLU A 341 20.85 0.92 12.54
C GLU A 341 20.26 0.86 13.95
N GLN A 342 19.43 1.84 14.32
CA GLN A 342 18.75 1.85 15.61
C GLN A 342 17.87 0.62 15.81
N PHE A 343 17.14 0.19 14.77
CA PHE A 343 16.29 -0.99 14.82
C PHE A 343 17.14 -2.26 14.93
N LYS A 344 18.19 -2.38 14.11
CA LYS A 344 19.13 -3.51 14.14
C LYS A 344 19.77 -3.68 15.52
N LYS A 345 20.18 -2.60 16.18
CA LYS A 345 20.75 -2.63 17.52
C LYS A 345 19.79 -3.26 18.55
N ARG A 346 18.46 -3.06 18.41
CA ARG A 346 17.46 -3.57 19.35
C ARG A 346 16.93 -4.96 19.00
N SER A 347 16.73 -5.24 17.73
CA SER A 347 16.15 -6.50 17.27
C SER A 347 17.19 -7.56 16.92
N GLY A 348 18.42 -7.16 16.57
CA GLY A 348 19.42 -8.01 15.96
C GLY A 348 19.23 -8.20 14.45
N THR A 349 18.16 -7.66 13.87
CA THR A 349 17.75 -7.86 12.46
C THR A 349 17.80 -6.55 11.69
N SER A 350 18.40 -6.57 10.51
CA SER A 350 18.40 -5.41 9.60
C SER A 350 17.02 -5.23 8.95
N ILE A 351 16.62 -3.98 8.70
CA ILE A 351 15.48 -3.67 7.85
C ILE A 351 15.96 -3.74 6.41
N THR A 352 15.30 -4.58 5.61
CA THR A 352 15.61 -4.75 4.18
C THR A 352 14.61 -3.97 3.34
N GLU A 353 15.12 -3.15 2.42
CA GLU A 353 14.28 -2.33 1.55
C GLU A 353 13.84 -3.10 0.32
N GLY A 354 12.59 -2.86 -0.07
CA GLY A 354 12.00 -3.35 -1.30
C GLY A 354 11.12 -2.31 -1.98
N TYR A 355 10.86 -2.53 -3.25
CA TYR A 355 10.07 -1.65 -4.08
C TYR A 355 8.99 -2.41 -4.83
N GLY A 356 7.90 -1.72 -5.05
CA GLY A 356 6.80 -2.22 -5.84
C GLY A 356 5.69 -1.18 -6.03
N LEU A 357 4.73 -1.57 -6.84
CA LEU A 357 3.57 -0.75 -7.18
C LEU A 357 2.35 -1.65 -7.35
N THR A 358 1.17 -1.06 -7.28
CA THR A 358 -0.09 -1.82 -7.35
C THR A 358 -0.20 -2.60 -8.64
N GLU A 359 0.27 -2.02 -9.73
CA GLU A 359 0.32 -2.58 -11.08
C GLU A 359 1.22 -3.84 -11.19
N ALA A 360 2.00 -4.15 -10.14
CA ALA A 360 2.93 -5.30 -10.10
C ALA A 360 2.67 -6.29 -8.94
N SER A 361 1.54 -6.26 -8.25
CA SER A 361 0.98 -7.25 -7.32
C SER A 361 1.67 -7.52 -5.95
N PRO A 362 2.49 -6.69 -5.28
CA PRO A 362 3.07 -5.44 -5.74
C PRO A 362 4.56 -5.48 -6.03
N VAL A 363 5.35 -6.47 -5.52
CA VAL A 363 6.81 -6.37 -5.36
C VAL A 363 7.54 -6.69 -6.66
N THR A 364 8.48 -5.85 -7.04
CA THR A 364 9.33 -6.06 -8.21
C THR A 364 10.81 -6.16 -7.85
N HIS A 365 11.25 -5.46 -6.79
CA HIS A 365 12.64 -5.42 -6.36
C HIS A 365 12.74 -5.61 -4.85
N PHE A 366 13.80 -6.26 -4.40
CA PHE A 366 14.11 -6.44 -3.00
C PHE A 366 15.61 -6.61 -2.80
N ASN A 367 16.17 -6.05 -1.73
CA ASN A 367 17.56 -6.29 -1.39
C ASN A 367 17.76 -7.73 -0.89
N PRO A 368 18.90 -8.37 -1.17
CA PRO A 368 19.23 -9.69 -0.63
C PRO A 368 19.15 -9.73 0.90
N LEU A 369 18.73 -10.87 1.47
CA LEU A 369 18.68 -11.08 2.92
C LEU A 369 20.01 -11.51 3.51
N GLU A 370 20.75 -12.34 2.81
CA GLU A 370 22.04 -12.95 3.23
C GLU A 370 23.22 -12.34 2.48
N GLY A 371 23.01 -11.86 1.25
CA GLY A 371 24.01 -11.20 0.42
C GLY A 371 24.20 -9.72 0.75
N VAL A 372 24.69 -8.98 -0.24
CA VAL A 372 24.95 -7.54 -0.10
C VAL A 372 23.63 -6.76 -0.18
N SER A 373 23.22 -6.16 0.92
CA SER A 373 22.11 -5.19 0.94
C SER A 373 22.69 -3.77 0.85
N LYS A 374 22.33 -3.03 -0.19
CA LYS A 374 22.79 -1.64 -0.41
C LYS A 374 21.76 -0.65 0.11
N ALA A 375 22.12 0.10 1.14
CA ALA A 375 21.25 1.13 1.70
C ALA A 375 20.87 2.20 0.65
N GLY A 376 19.59 2.61 0.64
CA GLY A 376 19.05 3.54 -0.36
C GLY A 376 18.75 2.91 -1.72
N SER A 377 19.18 1.65 -1.96
CA SER A 377 18.76 0.86 -3.11
C SER A 377 17.40 0.21 -2.86
N ILE A 378 16.59 0.11 -3.89
CA ILE A 378 15.38 -0.74 -3.87
C ILE A 378 15.69 -2.23 -4.06
N GLY A 379 16.96 -2.57 -4.25
CA GLY A 379 17.45 -3.94 -4.42
C GLY A 379 17.49 -4.42 -5.85
N LEU A 380 17.39 -5.74 -5.98
CA LEU A 380 17.48 -6.48 -7.23
C LEU A 380 16.07 -6.86 -7.73
N PRO A 381 15.85 -6.95 -9.05
CA PRO A 381 14.61 -7.49 -9.60
C PRO A 381 14.35 -8.92 -9.09
N PHE A 382 13.09 -9.27 -8.91
CA PHE A 382 12.68 -10.63 -8.52
C PHE A 382 12.94 -11.66 -9.66
N PRO A 383 13.02 -12.96 -9.34
CA PRO A 383 13.03 -14.01 -10.36
C PRO A 383 11.96 -13.78 -11.42
N ASP A 384 12.31 -14.00 -12.70
CA ASP A 384 11.46 -13.74 -13.86
C ASP A 384 10.95 -12.29 -14.02
N THR A 385 11.52 -11.36 -13.29
CA THR A 385 11.26 -9.93 -13.47
C THR A 385 12.40 -9.31 -14.26
N ASP A 386 12.11 -8.87 -15.48
CA ASP A 386 13.00 -8.01 -16.23
C ASP A 386 12.82 -6.55 -15.79
N ALA A 387 13.92 -5.84 -15.65
CA ALA A 387 13.94 -4.41 -15.36
C ALA A 387 15.00 -3.71 -16.19
N LYS A 388 14.71 -2.50 -16.63
CA LYS A 388 15.67 -1.62 -17.31
C LYS A 388 15.34 -0.15 -17.03
N ILE A 389 16.35 0.69 -17.19
CA ILE A 389 16.19 2.15 -17.19
C ILE A 389 16.15 2.59 -18.64
N VAL A 390 15.14 3.35 -19.02
CA VAL A 390 14.96 3.86 -20.39
C VAL A 390 14.89 5.38 -20.39
N ASP A 391 15.07 5.99 -21.56
CA ASP A 391 14.87 7.42 -21.73
C ASP A 391 13.46 7.85 -21.31
N MET A 392 13.34 8.98 -20.62
CA MET A 392 12.08 9.45 -20.03
C MET A 392 11.06 9.90 -21.08
N GLU A 393 11.48 10.33 -22.25
CA GLU A 393 10.62 10.86 -23.31
C GLU A 393 10.35 9.81 -24.40
N VAL A 394 11.41 9.20 -24.89
CA VAL A 394 11.36 8.28 -26.03
C VAL A 394 11.09 6.84 -25.58
N GLY A 395 11.54 6.46 -24.38
CA GLY A 395 11.55 5.05 -23.95
C GLY A 395 12.62 4.27 -24.71
N GLY A 396 12.35 3.02 -25.05
CA GLY A 396 13.19 2.22 -25.96
C GLY A 396 14.29 1.42 -25.28
N ASP A 397 15.52 1.54 -25.76
CA ASP A 397 16.65 0.74 -25.32
C ASP A 397 17.11 1.07 -23.89
N PRO A 398 17.77 0.10 -23.20
CA PRO A 398 18.29 0.33 -21.87
C PRO A 398 19.41 1.36 -21.88
N LEU A 399 19.32 2.33 -20.96
CA LEU A 399 20.40 3.28 -20.71
C LEU A 399 21.58 2.59 -20.00
N PRO A 400 22.83 3.09 -20.18
CA PRO A 400 23.99 2.60 -19.46
C PRO A 400 23.83 2.73 -17.94
N PRO A 401 24.52 1.88 -17.15
CA PRO A 401 24.57 2.02 -15.70
C PRO A 401 24.92 3.45 -15.23
N GLY A 402 24.35 3.89 -14.13
CA GLY A 402 24.50 5.23 -13.57
C GLY A 402 23.68 6.33 -14.27
N LYS A 403 23.10 6.09 -15.45
CA LYS A 403 22.24 7.06 -16.13
C LYS A 403 20.84 7.06 -15.54
N ARG A 404 20.28 8.28 -15.36
CA ARG A 404 18.90 8.49 -14.90
C ARG A 404 17.92 8.34 -16.06
N GLY A 405 16.84 7.61 -15.82
CA GLY A 405 15.75 7.42 -16.77
C GLY A 405 14.53 6.84 -16.09
N GLU A 406 13.50 6.47 -16.85
CA GLU A 406 12.31 5.83 -16.31
C GLU A 406 12.58 4.33 -16.07
N LEU A 407 12.24 3.86 -14.88
CA LEU A 407 12.24 2.42 -14.57
C LEU A 407 11.08 1.75 -15.31
N VAL A 408 11.38 0.75 -16.12
CA VAL A 408 10.36 -0.11 -16.72
C VAL A 408 10.59 -1.56 -16.33
N VAL A 409 9.50 -2.28 -16.08
CA VAL A 409 9.54 -3.66 -15.58
C VAL A 409 8.62 -4.58 -16.39
N ARG A 410 8.99 -5.85 -16.48
CA ARG A 410 8.20 -6.90 -17.13
C ARG A 410 8.31 -8.18 -16.29
N GLY A 411 7.19 -8.86 -16.07
CA GLY A 411 7.16 -10.10 -15.28
C GLY A 411 5.76 -10.68 -15.11
N PRO A 412 5.64 -11.88 -14.54
CA PRO A 412 4.36 -12.58 -14.40
C PRO A 412 3.40 -11.91 -13.41
N GLN A 413 3.93 -11.08 -12.52
CA GLN A 413 3.17 -10.33 -11.51
C GLN A 413 2.53 -9.05 -12.04
N ILE A 414 2.80 -8.64 -13.29
CA ILE A 414 2.29 -7.39 -13.84
C ILE A 414 0.80 -7.52 -14.18
N MET A 415 0.03 -6.48 -13.86
CA MET A 415 -1.41 -6.39 -14.09
C MET A 415 -1.80 -6.61 -15.56
N LYS A 416 -3.05 -6.99 -15.81
CA LYS A 416 -3.60 -7.01 -17.18
C LYS A 416 -3.83 -5.61 -17.75
N GLY A 417 -4.05 -4.62 -16.92
CA GLY A 417 -4.33 -3.24 -17.28
C GLY A 417 -5.24 -2.57 -16.27
N TYR A 418 -5.71 -1.37 -16.59
CA TYR A 418 -6.70 -0.66 -15.78
C TYR A 418 -8.12 -0.99 -16.25
N TYR A 419 -8.99 -1.28 -15.30
CA TYR A 419 -10.38 -1.66 -15.54
C TYR A 419 -11.14 -0.56 -16.29
N ASN A 420 -11.74 -0.91 -17.44
CA ASN A 420 -12.46 0.00 -18.31
C ASN A 420 -11.68 1.28 -18.71
N ARG A 421 -10.34 1.20 -18.77
CA ARG A 421 -9.47 2.33 -19.15
C ARG A 421 -8.39 1.87 -20.14
N PRO A 422 -8.75 1.56 -21.40
CA PRO A 422 -7.80 1.07 -22.41
C PRO A 422 -6.70 2.10 -22.70
N ASP A 423 -7.05 3.40 -22.82
CA ASP A 423 -6.07 4.46 -23.09
C ASP A 423 -5.05 4.58 -21.97
N ALA A 424 -5.52 4.64 -20.70
CA ALA A 424 -4.62 4.69 -19.55
C ALA A 424 -3.77 3.41 -19.41
N THR A 425 -4.27 2.28 -19.91
CA THR A 425 -3.50 1.03 -19.96
C THR A 425 -2.41 1.12 -21.00
N ALA A 426 -2.71 1.60 -22.21
CA ALA A 426 -1.75 1.79 -23.29
C ALA A 426 -0.65 2.81 -22.92
N ASP A 427 -0.97 3.80 -22.11
CA ASP A 427 0.01 4.78 -21.59
C ASP A 427 1.10 4.12 -20.75
N VAL A 428 0.77 3.07 -19.99
CA VAL A 428 1.71 2.46 -19.04
C VAL A 428 2.18 1.05 -19.44
N LEU A 429 1.40 0.32 -20.23
CA LEU A 429 1.78 -1.01 -20.74
C LEU A 429 2.12 -0.92 -22.23
N ARG A 430 3.44 -0.91 -22.54
CA ARG A 430 3.93 -0.74 -23.90
C ARG A 430 4.83 -1.93 -24.25
N ASN A 431 4.49 -2.66 -25.31
CA ASN A 431 5.28 -3.82 -25.79
C ASN A 431 5.60 -4.84 -24.67
N GLY A 432 4.67 -5.08 -23.75
CA GLY A 432 4.82 -6.00 -22.61
C GLY A 432 5.62 -5.43 -21.42
N TRP A 433 6.03 -4.16 -21.47
CA TRP A 433 6.70 -3.45 -20.38
C TRP A 433 5.75 -2.53 -19.64
N LEU A 434 5.82 -2.58 -18.32
CA LEU A 434 5.15 -1.62 -17.45
C LEU A 434 6.09 -0.43 -17.22
N TYR A 435 5.69 0.73 -17.70
CA TYR A 435 6.31 2.03 -17.42
C TYR A 435 5.83 2.51 -16.06
N THR A 436 6.74 2.52 -15.08
CA THR A 436 6.36 2.72 -13.67
C THR A 436 6.04 4.17 -13.32
N GLY A 437 6.52 5.10 -14.15
CA GLY A 437 6.50 6.54 -13.85
C GLY A 437 7.49 6.95 -12.75
N ASP A 438 8.35 6.04 -12.31
CA ASP A 438 9.41 6.32 -11.34
C ASP A 438 10.75 6.50 -12.08
N ILE A 439 11.47 7.55 -11.75
CA ILE A 439 12.82 7.85 -12.29
C ILE A 439 13.83 7.11 -11.42
N ALA A 440 14.71 6.36 -12.06
CA ALA A 440 15.68 5.54 -11.36
C ALA A 440 17.03 5.50 -12.07
N THR A 441 18.03 4.92 -11.40
CA THR A 441 19.31 4.50 -11.95
C THR A 441 19.55 3.04 -11.62
N MET A 442 20.44 2.38 -12.35
CA MET A 442 20.96 1.05 -12.04
C MET A 442 22.48 1.12 -11.95
N ASP A 443 23.09 0.47 -10.97
CA ASP A 443 24.55 0.35 -10.91
C ASP A 443 25.08 -0.85 -11.73
N ASP A 444 26.41 -0.97 -11.81
CA ASP A 444 27.07 -2.03 -12.60
C ASP A 444 26.80 -3.45 -12.08
N GLU A 445 26.41 -3.58 -10.81
CA GLU A 445 26.06 -4.85 -10.17
C GLU A 445 24.57 -5.20 -10.33
N GLY A 446 23.76 -4.28 -10.89
CA GLY A 446 22.33 -4.45 -11.14
C GLY A 446 21.42 -4.09 -9.98
N TYR A 447 21.88 -3.31 -9.00
CA TYR A 447 21.03 -2.68 -7.97
C TYR A 447 20.37 -1.43 -8.53
N PHE A 448 19.09 -1.26 -8.24
CA PHE A 448 18.30 -0.12 -8.70
C PHE A 448 18.10 0.89 -7.56
N TYR A 449 18.07 2.18 -7.94
CA TYR A 449 17.90 3.31 -7.02
C TYR A 449 16.83 4.23 -7.56
N ILE A 450 15.75 4.44 -6.80
CA ILE A 450 14.71 5.42 -7.15
C ILE A 450 15.25 6.81 -6.88
N VAL A 451 15.26 7.64 -7.91
CA VAL A 451 15.65 9.04 -7.81
C VAL A 451 14.44 9.90 -7.44
N ASP A 452 13.33 9.77 -8.20
CA ASP A 452 12.09 10.52 -7.95
C ASP A 452 10.92 9.95 -8.77
N ARG A 453 9.78 10.63 -8.75
CA ARG A 453 8.67 10.37 -9.65
C ARG A 453 8.66 11.33 -10.83
N LYS A 454 8.44 10.82 -12.03
CA LYS A 454 8.36 11.61 -13.27
C LYS A 454 7.34 12.75 -13.16
N LYS A 455 6.22 12.51 -12.47
CA LYS A 455 5.13 13.47 -12.26
C LYS A 455 5.37 14.49 -11.15
N ASP A 456 6.30 14.20 -10.24
CA ASP A 456 6.67 15.09 -9.15
C ASP A 456 7.86 15.98 -9.53
N LEU A 457 8.48 15.74 -10.71
CA LEU A 457 9.58 16.54 -11.26
C LEU A 457 9.18 18.01 -11.35
N ILE A 458 10.02 18.88 -10.81
CA ILE A 458 9.81 20.33 -10.83
C ILE A 458 10.59 20.90 -12.00
N ILE A 459 9.91 21.57 -12.92
CA ILE A 459 10.55 22.21 -14.07
C ILE A 459 10.66 23.71 -13.80
N SER A 460 11.84 24.16 -13.41
CA SER A 460 12.10 25.55 -13.03
C SER A 460 13.14 26.21 -13.94
N GLY A 461 12.71 27.12 -14.77
CA GLY A 461 13.62 27.87 -15.67
C GLY A 461 14.40 26.95 -16.63
N GLY A 462 13.77 25.87 -17.10
CA GLY A 462 14.38 24.88 -18.00
C GLY A 462 15.20 23.78 -17.29
N TYR A 463 15.33 23.83 -15.96
CA TYR A 463 16.03 22.80 -15.19
C TYR A 463 15.06 21.77 -14.61
N ASN A 464 15.40 20.50 -14.73
CA ASN A 464 14.74 19.41 -14.04
C ASN A 464 15.26 19.31 -12.61
N ILE A 465 14.37 19.55 -11.64
CA ILE A 465 14.66 19.48 -10.20
C ILE A 465 13.91 18.31 -9.61
N TYR A 466 14.63 17.45 -8.92
CA TYR A 466 14.09 16.26 -8.27
C TYR A 466 13.75 16.58 -6.80
N PRO A 467 12.47 16.65 -6.41
CA PRO A 467 12.06 16.99 -5.04
C PRO A 467 12.74 16.12 -3.98
N ARG A 468 12.96 14.84 -4.26
CA ARG A 468 13.56 13.92 -3.30
C ARG A 468 15.00 14.33 -2.91
N GLU A 469 15.80 14.85 -3.84
CA GLU A 469 17.15 15.36 -3.52
C GLU A 469 17.09 16.49 -2.48
N ILE A 470 16.06 17.31 -2.55
CA ILE A 470 15.87 18.42 -1.61
C ILE A 470 15.36 17.89 -0.28
N ASP A 471 14.41 16.96 -0.32
CA ASP A 471 13.86 16.34 0.89
C ASP A 471 14.94 15.60 1.70
N GLU A 472 15.86 14.90 1.03
CA GLU A 472 16.99 14.21 1.69
C GLU A 472 17.92 15.22 2.39
N VAL A 473 18.21 16.35 1.76
CA VAL A 473 18.98 17.43 2.40
C VAL A 473 18.24 18.00 3.60
N LEU A 474 16.94 18.27 3.47
CA LEU A 474 16.14 18.79 4.57
C LEU A 474 16.05 17.79 5.74
N HIS A 475 15.88 16.49 5.47
CA HIS A 475 15.87 15.44 6.50
C HIS A 475 17.23 15.28 7.21
N SER A 476 18.33 15.66 6.57
CA SER A 476 19.66 15.65 7.23
C SER A 476 19.87 16.79 8.24
N HIS A 477 18.92 17.73 8.34
CA HIS A 477 18.99 18.82 9.32
C HIS A 477 18.50 18.34 10.69
N PRO A 478 19.30 18.46 11.79
CA PRO A 478 18.98 17.88 13.10
C PRO A 478 17.67 18.38 13.72
N MET A 479 17.28 19.62 13.44
CA MET A 479 16.05 20.23 13.96
C MET A 479 14.82 19.97 13.09
N ILE A 480 14.95 19.30 11.94
CA ILE A 480 13.82 18.95 11.06
C ILE A 480 13.38 17.52 11.36
N LYS A 481 12.11 17.39 11.74
CA LYS A 481 11.48 16.09 11.96
C LYS A 481 11.02 15.47 10.63
N GLU A 482 10.45 16.30 9.75
CA GLU A 482 9.88 15.86 8.49
C GLU A 482 9.84 17.03 7.50
N ALA A 483 10.12 16.74 6.23
CA ALA A 483 10.03 17.73 5.18
C ALA A 483 9.59 17.11 3.87
N VAL A 484 8.97 17.93 3.01
CA VAL A 484 8.61 17.57 1.63
C VAL A 484 8.66 18.77 0.73
N SER A 485 9.21 18.62 -0.45
CA SER A 485 9.31 19.66 -1.46
C SER A 485 8.34 19.42 -2.62
N VAL A 486 7.76 20.49 -3.15
CA VAL A 486 6.86 20.45 -4.31
C VAL A 486 7.14 21.61 -5.26
N GLY A 487 6.84 21.40 -6.54
CA GLY A 487 6.79 22.49 -7.52
C GLY A 487 5.49 23.30 -7.37
N ILE A 488 5.62 24.61 -7.34
CA ILE A 488 4.48 25.52 -7.35
C ILE A 488 4.56 26.47 -8.53
N PRO A 489 3.44 26.88 -9.16
CA PRO A 489 3.43 27.74 -10.33
C PRO A 489 4.14 29.09 -10.09
N HIS A 490 4.94 29.53 -11.07
CA HIS A 490 5.65 30.80 -11.05
C HIS A 490 5.72 31.44 -12.46
N GLU A 491 5.32 32.70 -12.58
CA GLU A 491 5.15 33.39 -13.87
C GLU A 491 6.40 33.37 -14.77
N ALA A 492 7.61 33.63 -14.19
CA ALA A 492 8.84 33.75 -14.96
C ALA A 492 9.63 32.42 -15.09
N ARG A 493 9.29 31.36 -14.37
CA ARG A 493 10.09 30.13 -14.32
C ARG A 493 9.32 28.86 -14.60
N GLY A 494 8.03 28.96 -14.90
CA GLY A 494 7.11 27.82 -14.93
C GLY A 494 6.79 27.34 -13.51
N GLU A 495 7.77 26.78 -12.81
CA GLU A 495 7.64 26.37 -11.41
C GLU A 495 8.81 26.89 -10.56
N ILE A 496 8.59 26.95 -9.24
CA ILE A 496 9.63 27.12 -8.22
C ILE A 496 9.46 26.09 -7.11
N VAL A 497 10.57 25.77 -6.45
CA VAL A 497 10.55 24.84 -5.31
C VAL A 497 9.94 25.51 -4.09
N LYS A 498 8.96 24.84 -3.46
CA LYS A 498 8.45 25.15 -2.13
C LYS A 498 8.67 23.95 -1.21
N ALA A 499 9.30 24.19 -0.04
CA ALA A 499 9.48 23.19 1.00
C ALA A 499 8.44 23.37 2.10
N TYR A 500 7.83 22.26 2.54
CA TYR A 500 7.02 22.17 3.75
C TYR A 500 7.82 21.45 4.82
N VAL A 501 7.90 22.01 6.01
CA VAL A 501 8.80 21.57 7.08
C VAL A 501 8.03 21.39 8.39
N ILE A 502 8.27 20.27 9.07
CA ILE A 502 7.87 20.04 10.45
C ILE A 502 9.15 19.98 11.27
N THR A 503 9.27 20.83 12.29
CA THR A 503 10.42 20.85 13.20
C THR A 503 10.31 19.75 14.28
N GLN A 504 11.43 19.39 14.88
CA GLN A 504 11.44 18.56 16.08
C GLN A 504 10.70 19.28 17.22
N PRO A 505 10.10 18.56 18.16
CA PRO A 505 9.41 19.17 19.28
C PRO A 505 10.34 20.07 20.11
N GLY A 506 9.95 21.34 20.27
CA GLY A 506 10.72 22.33 21.01
C GLY A 506 11.78 23.06 20.20
N GLU A 507 11.97 22.72 18.93
CA GLU A 507 12.93 23.38 18.05
C GLU A 507 12.27 24.47 17.21
N GLU A 508 12.96 25.61 17.09
CA GLU A 508 12.54 26.75 16.27
C GLU A 508 13.53 26.97 15.12
N LEU A 509 13.04 26.97 13.90
CA LEU A 509 13.79 27.29 12.69
C LEU A 509 13.09 28.43 11.96
N SER A 510 13.87 29.37 11.44
CA SER A 510 13.38 30.37 10.52
C SER A 510 13.40 29.86 9.06
N ARG A 511 12.64 30.52 8.19
CA ARG A 511 12.68 30.23 6.73
C ARG A 511 14.07 30.48 6.15
N SER A 512 14.77 31.49 6.64
CA SER A 512 16.14 31.85 6.22
C SER A 512 17.14 30.74 6.57
N ASP A 513 17.01 30.12 7.75
CA ASP A 513 17.91 29.04 8.19
C ASP A 513 17.76 27.80 7.31
N VAL A 514 16.52 27.40 7.01
CA VAL A 514 16.23 26.28 6.10
C VAL A 514 16.81 26.55 4.70
N ILE A 515 16.62 27.77 4.17
CA ILE A 515 17.15 28.14 2.84
C ILE A 515 18.68 28.19 2.86
N ALA A 516 19.30 28.73 3.91
CA ALA A 516 20.76 28.80 4.06
C ALA A 516 21.35 27.37 4.11
N TYR A 517 20.77 26.48 4.90
CA TYR A 517 21.19 25.09 4.98
C TYR A 517 21.11 24.35 3.63
N CYS A 518 20.04 24.59 2.87
CA CYS A 518 19.93 24.04 1.52
C CYS A 518 20.96 24.62 0.56
N ARG A 519 21.34 25.91 0.67
CA ARG A 519 22.35 26.54 -0.19
C ARG A 519 23.75 25.96 0.00
N GLU A 520 24.08 25.49 1.19
CA GLU A 520 25.37 24.88 1.46
C GLU A 520 25.52 23.49 0.78
N LYS A 521 24.40 22.82 0.50
CA LYS A 521 24.38 21.42 0.06
C LYS A 521 23.80 21.18 -1.32
N LEU A 522 23.08 22.17 -1.87
CA LEU A 522 22.39 22.05 -3.15
C LEU A 522 22.85 23.12 -4.14
N ALA A 523 22.82 22.77 -5.42
CA ALA A 523 22.97 23.77 -6.49
C ALA A 523 21.87 24.85 -6.39
N ASN A 524 22.20 26.11 -6.66
CA ASN A 524 21.32 27.26 -6.42
C ASN A 524 19.92 27.16 -7.06
N TYR A 525 19.80 26.50 -8.21
CA TYR A 525 18.50 26.31 -8.87
C TYR A 525 17.58 25.29 -8.15
N LYS A 526 18.13 24.41 -7.31
CA LYS A 526 17.40 23.41 -6.50
C LYS A 526 16.95 23.96 -5.14
N VAL A 527 17.56 25.07 -4.68
CA VAL A 527 17.27 25.63 -3.35
C VAL A 527 15.80 26.09 -3.27
N PRO A 528 15.06 25.70 -2.24
CA PRO A 528 13.68 26.14 -2.04
C PRO A 528 13.57 27.68 -2.02
N ARG A 529 12.67 28.22 -2.83
CA ARG A 529 12.38 29.65 -2.84
C ARG A 529 11.32 30.07 -1.84
N LYS A 530 10.54 29.09 -1.38
CA LYS A 530 9.54 29.27 -0.32
C LYS A 530 9.65 28.13 0.68
N VAL A 531 9.47 28.47 1.96
CA VAL A 531 9.41 27.50 3.07
C VAL A 531 8.13 27.77 3.87
N GLU A 532 7.38 26.73 4.17
CA GLU A 532 6.19 26.79 5.02
C GLU A 532 6.33 25.76 6.14
N PHE A 533 6.24 26.24 7.39
CA PHE A 533 6.21 25.35 8.55
C PHE A 533 4.80 24.84 8.80
N ARG A 534 4.68 23.55 9.09
CA ARG A 534 3.42 22.86 9.37
C ARG A 534 3.51 21.99 10.61
N LYS A 535 2.34 21.68 11.18
CA LYS A 535 2.22 20.72 12.29
C LYS A 535 2.07 19.29 11.78
N ASP A 536 1.56 19.12 10.58
CA ASP A 536 1.33 17.82 9.94
C ASP A 536 1.39 17.94 8.41
N LEU A 537 1.64 16.81 7.74
CA LEU A 537 1.64 16.69 6.28
C LEU A 537 0.59 15.67 5.84
N PRO A 538 -0.10 15.89 4.72
CA PRO A 538 -1.07 14.93 4.20
C PRO A 538 -0.36 13.64 3.79
N LYS A 539 -0.83 12.49 4.30
CA LYS A 539 -0.22 11.17 4.09
C LYS A 539 -1.23 10.12 3.70
N THR A 540 -0.75 9.12 2.99
CA THR A 540 -1.48 7.86 2.80
C THR A 540 -1.47 7.03 4.09
N MET A 541 -2.31 6.00 4.15
CA MET A 541 -2.36 5.05 5.29
C MET A 541 -1.04 4.29 5.50
N VAL A 542 -0.22 4.18 4.48
CA VAL A 542 1.13 3.58 4.57
C VAL A 542 2.21 4.63 4.86
N GLY A 543 1.82 5.85 5.25
CA GLY A 543 2.72 6.92 5.69
C GLY A 543 3.41 7.71 4.59
N LYS A 544 3.06 7.50 3.31
CA LYS A 544 3.62 8.26 2.19
C LYS A 544 3.00 9.65 2.11
N VAL A 545 3.83 10.70 2.05
CA VAL A 545 3.36 12.09 1.89
C VAL A 545 2.69 12.27 0.51
N LEU A 546 1.53 12.91 0.51
CA LEU A 546 0.74 13.23 -0.69
C LEU A 546 1.17 14.60 -1.25
N ARG A 547 2.29 14.64 -2.02
CA ARG A 547 2.78 15.87 -2.67
C ARG A 547 1.71 16.57 -3.49
N ARG A 548 0.86 15.78 -4.18
CA ARG A 548 -0.24 16.31 -4.96
C ARG A 548 -1.20 17.16 -4.13
N ALA A 549 -1.61 16.70 -2.96
CA ALA A 549 -2.52 17.48 -2.11
C ALA A 549 -1.92 18.86 -1.73
N LEU A 550 -0.61 18.90 -1.47
CA LEU A 550 0.11 20.14 -1.20
C LEU A 550 0.23 21.05 -2.44
N ARG A 551 0.43 20.45 -3.61
CA ARG A 551 0.47 21.17 -4.90
C ARG A 551 -0.90 21.74 -5.26
N ASP A 552 -1.97 20.95 -5.15
CA ASP A 552 -3.34 21.35 -5.43
C ASP A 552 -3.79 22.49 -4.49
N GLU A 553 -3.39 22.46 -3.21
CA GLU A 553 -3.58 23.56 -2.25
C GLU A 553 -2.94 24.87 -2.72
N GLU A 554 -1.72 24.81 -3.25
CA GLU A 554 -1.03 26.01 -3.75
C GLU A 554 -1.62 26.54 -5.06
N ILE A 555 -2.06 25.65 -5.94
CA ILE A 555 -2.77 26.04 -7.16
C ILE A 555 -4.07 26.77 -6.79
N ALA A 556 -4.85 26.22 -5.88
CA ALA A 556 -6.09 26.84 -5.40
C ALA A 556 -5.83 28.22 -4.75
N LYS A 557 -4.76 28.35 -3.94
CA LYS A 557 -4.34 29.64 -3.36
C LYS A 557 -3.94 30.65 -4.43
N ALA A 558 -3.25 30.21 -5.49
CA ALA A 558 -2.85 31.06 -6.59
C ALA A 558 -4.05 31.56 -7.42
N GLU A 559 -5.00 30.67 -7.69
CA GLU A 559 -6.25 31.01 -8.40
C GLU A 559 -7.12 31.99 -7.59
N ALA A 560 -7.31 31.74 -6.29
CA ALA A 560 -8.04 32.64 -5.41
C ALA A 560 -7.40 34.04 -5.37
N LYS A 561 -6.05 34.11 -5.35
CA LYS A 561 -5.33 35.39 -5.38
C LYS A 561 -5.48 36.12 -6.72
N LYS A 562 -5.49 35.38 -7.84
CA LYS A 562 -5.78 35.96 -9.17
C LYS A 562 -7.19 36.51 -9.27
N ALA A 563 -8.18 35.76 -8.79
CA ALA A 563 -9.59 36.18 -8.77
C ALA A 563 -9.79 37.46 -7.91
N GLN A 564 -9.16 37.51 -6.71
CA GLN A 564 -9.19 38.71 -5.88
C GLN A 564 -8.54 39.95 -6.53
N LYS A 565 -7.42 39.76 -7.25
CA LYS A 565 -6.78 40.85 -7.98
C LYS A 565 -7.66 41.33 -9.13
N ALA A 566 -8.28 40.42 -9.87
CA ALA A 566 -9.21 40.78 -10.97
C ALA A 566 -10.41 41.56 -10.44
N LEU A 567 -10.99 41.12 -9.30
CA LEU A 567 -12.12 41.80 -8.67
C LEU A 567 -11.77 43.20 -8.18
N LYS A 568 -10.55 43.37 -7.60
CA LYS A 568 -10.05 44.69 -7.18
C LYS A 568 -9.80 45.61 -8.38
N LYS A 569 -9.31 45.05 -9.49
CA LYS A 569 -9.08 45.81 -10.72
C LYS A 569 -10.40 46.29 -11.34
N ALA A 570 -11.38 45.38 -11.45
CA ALA A 570 -12.71 45.71 -11.96
C ALA A 570 -13.44 46.77 -11.09
N LYS A 571 -13.32 46.67 -9.74
CA LYS A 571 -13.88 47.70 -8.84
C LYS A 571 -13.20 49.07 -8.99
N LYS A 572 -11.89 49.08 -9.30
CA LYS A 572 -11.14 50.34 -9.51
C LYS A 572 -11.47 50.97 -10.87
N GLU A 573 -11.70 50.15 -11.89
CA GLU A 573 -12.14 50.62 -13.21
C GLU A 573 -13.58 51.17 -13.14
N ALA A 574 -14.50 50.51 -12.47
CA ALA A 574 -15.88 50.95 -12.25
C ALA A 574 -16.01 52.23 -11.39
N SER A 575 -15.01 52.52 -10.52
CA SER A 575 -14.98 53.78 -9.74
C SER A 575 -14.34 54.95 -10.51
N ASN A 576 -13.56 54.70 -11.57
CA ASN A 576 -12.99 55.75 -12.40
C ASN A 576 -13.88 56.16 -13.60
N ASP A 577 -14.83 55.28 -13.98
CA ASP A 577 -15.82 55.60 -15.05
C ASP A 577 -17.08 56.32 -14.50
N GLY A 578 -17.10 56.63 -13.21
CA GLY A 578 -18.18 57.37 -12.52
C GLY A 578 -17.85 58.79 -12.10
N GLU A 579 -16.67 59.32 -12.43
CA GLU A 579 -16.28 60.73 -12.35
C GLU A 579 -16.26 61.33 -13.78
#